data_77e7658ed4bb1ae02596cd407c0d98ff
#
_entry.id   77e7658ed4bb1ae02596cd407c0d98ff
#
_cell.length_a   1.000
_cell.length_b   1.000
_cell.length_c   1.000
_cell.angle_alpha   90.00
_cell.angle_beta   90.00
_cell.angle_gamma   90.00
#
_symmetry.space_group_name_H-M   'P 1'
#
loop_
_entity.id
_entity.type
_entity.pdbx_description
1 polymer ?
#
loop_
_entity_poly.entity_id
_entity_poly.type
_entity_poly.pdbx_seq_one_letter_code
_entity_poly.pdbx_strand_id
1 'polypeptide(L)'
;MTEESAVLELERRRCEAIAASDGAALGQILAEDYLHVFGTGPTTDRSGYLNTIERAPRVPVRGDLRVRVYGDTAVVTGDLINHIQNPDKTTRVVNAFCTQVAVKRGGRWQFVSFQLTPKRDSL
;
A
#
# COMPACT_ATOMS: atom_id res chain seq x y z
N MET A 1 22.62 -1.93 4.24
CA MET A 1 21.21 -1.50 4.36
C MET A 1 20.60 -2.15 5.58
N THR A 2 19.93 -1.37 6.42
CA THR A 2 19.21 -1.91 7.57
C THR A 2 17.90 -2.55 7.12
N GLU A 3 17.33 -3.41 7.96
CA GLU A 3 16.00 -3.97 7.67
C GLU A 3 14.94 -2.87 7.58
N GLU A 4 15.03 -1.87 8.45
CA GLU A 4 14.14 -0.71 8.40
C GLU A 4 14.22 0.01 7.06
N SER A 5 15.43 0.30 6.57
CA SER A 5 15.60 0.97 5.28
C SER A 5 15.15 0.10 4.11
N ALA A 6 15.30 -1.23 4.22
CA ALA A 6 14.79 -2.14 3.19
C ALA A 6 13.27 -2.09 3.09
N VAL A 7 12.57 -2.01 4.23
CA VAL A 7 11.11 -1.91 4.25
C VAL A 7 10.64 -0.54 3.76
N LEU A 8 11.35 0.54 4.10
CA LEU A 8 11.04 1.87 3.56
C LEU A 8 11.19 1.89 2.04
N GLU A 9 12.23 1.24 1.51
CA GLU A 9 12.43 1.13 0.07
C GLU A 9 11.32 0.30 -0.60
N LEU A 10 10.86 -0.76 0.08
CA LEU A 10 9.74 -1.56 -0.41
C LEU A 10 8.48 -0.69 -0.56
N GLU A 11 8.19 0.16 0.43
CA GLU A 11 7.04 1.07 0.38
C GLU A 11 7.20 2.12 -0.71
N ARG A 12 8.40 2.65 -0.90
CA ARG A 12 8.68 3.60 -1.99
C ARG A 12 8.36 2.95 -3.34
N ARG A 13 8.82 1.72 -3.56
CA ARG A 13 8.56 0.99 -4.80
C ARG A 13 7.10 0.66 -4.98
N ARG A 14 6.39 0.36 -3.87
CA ARG A 14 4.94 0.11 -3.92
C ARG A 14 4.20 1.35 -4.44
N CYS A 15 4.47 2.52 -3.88
CA CYS A 15 3.84 3.77 -4.30
C CYS A 15 4.16 4.10 -5.75
N GLU A 16 5.40 3.89 -6.17
CA GLU A 16 5.83 4.12 -7.54
C GLU A 16 5.11 3.20 -8.54
N ALA A 17 4.99 1.92 -8.21
CA ALA A 17 4.28 0.96 -9.05
C ALA A 17 2.78 1.30 -9.16
N ILE A 18 2.15 1.70 -8.06
CA ILE A 18 0.75 2.10 -8.06
C ILE A 18 0.56 3.34 -8.94
N ALA A 19 1.39 4.38 -8.76
CA ALA A 19 1.29 5.61 -9.54
C ALA A 19 1.47 5.36 -11.05
N ALA A 20 2.30 4.39 -11.41
CA ALA A 20 2.53 4.00 -12.80
C ALA A 20 1.51 3.00 -13.32
N SER A 21 0.57 2.54 -12.50
CA SER A 21 -0.36 1.44 -12.81
C SER A 21 0.40 0.19 -13.29
N ASP A 22 1.55 -0.06 -12.69
CA ASP A 22 2.44 -1.17 -13.04
C ASP A 22 2.08 -2.40 -12.20
N GLY A 23 1.13 -3.19 -12.69
CA GLY A 23 0.66 -4.39 -11.99
C GLY A 23 1.74 -5.45 -11.83
N ALA A 24 2.63 -5.59 -12.81
CA ALA A 24 3.72 -6.57 -12.72
C ALA A 24 4.70 -6.23 -11.59
N ALA A 25 5.10 -4.96 -11.50
CA ALA A 25 5.99 -4.50 -10.43
C ALA A 25 5.30 -4.62 -9.06
N LEU A 26 4.04 -4.18 -8.96
CA LEU A 26 3.29 -4.28 -7.71
C LEU A 26 3.12 -5.73 -7.27
N GLY A 27 2.88 -6.63 -8.23
CA GLY A 27 2.73 -8.06 -7.96
C GLY A 27 3.96 -8.70 -7.33
N GLN A 28 5.16 -8.15 -7.56
CA GLN A 28 6.38 -8.62 -6.91
C GLN A 28 6.51 -8.13 -5.47
N ILE A 29 5.81 -7.05 -5.13
CA ILE A 29 5.89 -6.41 -3.82
C ILE A 29 4.86 -7.00 -2.85
N LEU A 30 3.72 -7.47 -3.37
CA LEU A 30 2.65 -8.06 -2.58
C LEU A 30 2.86 -9.58 -2.49
N ALA A 31 2.76 -10.12 -1.26
CA ALA A 31 2.87 -11.56 -1.04
C ALA A 31 1.64 -12.31 -1.59
N GLU A 32 1.79 -13.61 -1.83
CA GLU A 32 0.68 -14.43 -2.33
C GLU A 32 -0.51 -14.47 -1.37
N ASP A 33 -0.23 -14.39 -0.07
CA ASP A 33 -1.25 -14.37 0.99
C ASP A 33 -1.65 -12.95 1.42
N TYR A 34 -1.49 -11.98 0.54
CA TYR A 34 -1.79 -10.58 0.80
C TYR A 34 -3.28 -10.34 1.07
N LEU A 35 -3.57 -9.54 2.10
CA LEU A 35 -4.92 -9.06 2.42
C LEU A 35 -4.93 -7.53 2.34
N HIS A 36 -5.87 -6.99 1.61
CA HIS A 36 -6.11 -5.55 1.53
C HIS A 36 -7.46 -5.20 2.18
N VAL A 37 -7.45 -4.26 3.11
CA VAL A 37 -8.66 -3.76 3.76
C VAL A 37 -8.89 -2.33 3.28
N PHE A 38 -9.99 -2.13 2.55
CA PHE A 38 -10.37 -0.80 2.07
C PHE A 38 -10.94 0.06 3.19
N GLY A 39 -10.87 1.37 3.01
CA GLY A 39 -11.30 2.33 4.03
C GLY A 39 -12.78 2.26 4.39
N THR A 40 -13.61 1.68 3.53
CA THR A 40 -15.03 1.47 3.77
C THR A 40 -15.36 0.09 4.34
N GLY A 41 -14.34 -0.74 4.58
CA GLY A 41 -14.47 -2.04 5.23
C GLY A 41 -14.34 -3.28 4.35
N PRO A 42 -14.67 -3.27 3.06
CA PRO A 42 -14.47 -4.43 2.21
C PRO A 42 -13.01 -4.88 2.16
N THR A 43 -12.80 -6.16 1.91
CA THR A 43 -11.46 -6.73 1.79
C THR A 43 -11.28 -7.37 0.42
N THR A 44 -10.02 -7.53 0.01
CA THR A 44 -9.69 -8.26 -1.20
C THR A 44 -8.31 -8.92 -1.03
N ASP A 45 -8.04 -9.87 -1.90
CA ASP A 45 -6.76 -10.54 -1.95
C ASP A 45 -5.80 -9.82 -2.93
N ARG A 46 -4.63 -10.44 -3.16
CA ARG A 46 -3.61 -9.89 -4.05
C ARG A 46 -4.15 -9.62 -5.45
N SER A 47 -4.79 -10.61 -6.08
CA SER A 47 -5.28 -10.45 -7.46
C SER A 47 -6.39 -9.42 -7.55
N GLY A 48 -7.28 -9.38 -6.57
CA GLY A 48 -8.34 -8.38 -6.50
C GLY A 48 -7.79 -6.97 -6.38
N TYR A 49 -6.76 -6.78 -5.54
CA TYR A 49 -6.15 -5.46 -5.40
C TYR A 49 -5.43 -5.04 -6.69
N LEU A 50 -4.71 -5.95 -7.33
CA LEU A 50 -4.04 -5.64 -8.61
C LEU A 50 -5.05 -5.19 -9.67
N ASN A 51 -6.24 -5.79 -9.70
CA ASN A 51 -7.29 -5.35 -10.61
C ASN A 51 -7.77 -3.93 -10.31
N THR A 52 -7.81 -3.52 -9.03
CA THR A 52 -8.31 -2.19 -8.68
C THR A 52 -7.41 -1.07 -9.18
N ILE A 53 -6.10 -1.25 -9.21
CA ILE A 53 -5.19 -0.19 -9.67
C ILE A 53 -5.30 0.05 -11.18
N GLU A 54 -5.71 -0.94 -11.94
CA GLU A 54 -5.95 -0.79 -13.37
C GLU A 54 -7.25 -0.02 -13.64
N ARG A 55 -8.30 -0.31 -12.86
CA ARG A 55 -9.62 0.28 -13.04
C ARG A 55 -9.74 1.68 -12.44
N ALA A 56 -8.97 1.96 -11.40
CA ALA A 56 -9.01 3.25 -10.70
C ALA A 56 -7.58 3.73 -10.47
N PRO A 57 -6.95 4.32 -11.50
CA PRO A 57 -5.59 4.84 -11.37
C PRO A 57 -5.49 5.83 -10.22
N ARG A 58 -4.39 5.76 -9.49
CA ARG A 58 -4.20 6.61 -8.32
C ARG A 58 -2.73 6.93 -8.10
N VAL A 59 -2.50 8.06 -7.42
CA VAL A 59 -1.16 8.47 -7.00
C VAL A 59 -1.16 8.57 -5.46
N PRO A 60 -0.52 7.62 -4.77
CA PRO A 60 -0.38 7.68 -3.33
C PRO A 60 0.79 8.58 -2.95
N VAL A 61 0.56 9.47 -1.99
CA VAL A 61 1.60 10.32 -1.42
C VAL A 61 1.67 10.02 0.08
N ARG A 62 2.84 9.58 0.53
CA ARG A 62 3.03 9.23 1.94
C ARG A 62 3.60 10.41 2.72
N GLY A 63 3.11 10.58 3.95
CA GLY A 63 3.75 11.43 4.94
C GLY A 63 4.89 10.69 5.62
N ASP A 64 5.26 11.13 6.83
CA ASP A 64 6.31 10.47 7.60
C ASP A 64 5.88 9.04 7.94
N LEU A 65 6.78 8.10 7.70
CA LEU A 65 6.53 6.69 7.97
C LEU A 65 7.29 6.25 9.21
N ARG A 66 6.62 5.44 10.03
CA ARG A 66 7.27 4.76 11.13
C ARG A 66 7.36 3.27 10.80
N VAL A 67 8.56 2.73 10.80
CA VAL A 67 8.81 1.30 10.58
C VAL A 67 9.29 0.69 11.88
N ARG A 68 8.64 -0.39 12.30
CA ARG A 68 9.05 -1.18 13.46
C ARG A 68 9.32 -2.60 12.99
N VAL A 69 10.52 -3.09 13.24
CA VAL A 69 10.96 -4.40 12.78
C VAL A 69 10.99 -5.37 13.95
N TYR A 70 10.36 -6.52 13.78
CA TYR A 70 10.29 -7.60 14.76
C TYR A 70 10.71 -8.90 14.08
N GLY A 71 12.04 -9.14 14.03
CA GLY A 71 12.57 -10.30 13.32
C GLY A 71 12.27 -10.22 11.83
N ASP A 72 11.54 -11.20 11.32
CA ASP A 72 11.16 -11.27 9.90
C ASP A 72 9.80 -10.59 9.61
N THR A 73 9.30 -9.80 10.55
CA THR A 73 8.05 -9.05 10.39
C THR A 73 8.31 -7.57 10.66
N ALA A 74 7.71 -6.72 9.85
CA ALA A 74 7.76 -5.27 10.05
C ALA A 74 6.37 -4.67 9.96
N VAL A 75 6.12 -3.65 10.80
CA VAL A 75 4.88 -2.88 10.79
C VAL A 75 5.22 -1.47 10.33
N VAL A 76 4.52 -0.99 9.30
CA VAL A 76 4.69 0.35 8.74
C VAL A 76 3.41 1.13 9.00
N THR A 77 3.53 2.28 9.64
CA THR A 77 2.39 3.17 9.87
C THR A 77 2.72 4.58 9.41
N GLY A 78 1.70 5.30 8.97
CA GLY A 78 1.84 6.68 8.57
C GLY A 78 0.68 7.20 7.74
N ASP A 79 0.70 8.50 7.52
CA ASP A 79 -0.32 9.17 6.71
C ASP A 79 -0.19 8.82 5.23
N LEU A 80 -1.33 8.82 4.57
CA LEU A 80 -1.44 8.64 3.12
C LEU A 80 -2.42 9.67 2.58
N ILE A 81 -2.03 10.34 1.52
CA ILE A 81 -2.96 11.13 0.71
C ILE A 81 -3.05 10.42 -0.63
N ASN A 82 -4.24 9.94 -0.95
CA ASN A 82 -4.47 9.18 -2.18
C ASN A 82 -5.24 10.04 -3.18
N HIS A 83 -4.63 10.28 -4.35
CA HIS A 83 -5.26 11.00 -5.45
C HIS A 83 -5.82 9.97 -6.42
N ILE A 84 -7.13 9.78 -6.42
CA ILE A 84 -7.80 8.70 -7.15
C ILE A 84 -8.57 9.28 -8.32
N GLN A 85 -8.36 8.71 -9.51
CA GLN A 85 -9.12 9.08 -10.69
C GLN A 85 -10.48 8.42 -10.67
N ASN A 86 -11.54 9.23 -10.78
CA ASN A 86 -12.91 8.75 -10.92
C ASN A 86 -13.18 8.29 -12.36
N PRO A 87 -14.26 7.52 -12.60
CA PRO A 87 -14.62 7.11 -13.97
C PRO A 87 -14.82 8.27 -14.95
N ASP A 88 -15.28 9.44 -14.47
CA ASP A 88 -15.45 10.65 -15.30
C ASP A 88 -14.16 11.44 -15.49
N LYS A 89 -13.01 10.88 -15.04
CA LYS A 89 -11.67 11.45 -15.10
C LYS A 89 -11.43 12.66 -14.18
N THR A 90 -12.37 13.00 -13.31
CA THR A 90 -12.10 13.92 -12.20
C THR A 90 -11.26 13.19 -11.15
N THR A 91 -10.61 13.95 -10.29
CA THR A 91 -9.77 13.39 -9.20
C THR A 91 -10.45 13.65 -7.87
N ARG A 92 -10.52 12.60 -7.04
CA ARG A 92 -10.89 12.77 -5.63
C ARG A 92 -9.68 12.50 -4.76
N VAL A 93 -9.65 13.15 -3.60
CA VAL A 93 -8.52 13.06 -2.66
C VAL A 93 -9.02 12.41 -1.38
N VAL A 94 -8.33 11.38 -0.93
CA VAL A 94 -8.62 10.70 0.33
C VAL A 94 -7.42 10.85 1.26
N ASN A 95 -7.64 11.50 2.40
CA ASN A 95 -6.66 11.58 3.48
C ASN A 95 -6.89 10.40 4.43
N ALA A 96 -5.84 9.66 4.72
CA ALA A 96 -5.96 8.44 5.50
C ALA A 96 -4.74 8.21 6.39
N PHE A 97 -4.89 7.30 7.32
CA PHE A 97 -3.79 6.71 8.07
C PHE A 97 -3.74 5.23 7.72
N CYS A 98 -2.56 4.70 7.45
CA CYS A 98 -2.41 3.33 7.00
C CYS A 98 -1.55 2.51 7.96
N THR A 99 -1.92 1.26 8.12
CA THR A 99 -1.12 0.24 8.79
C THR A 99 -0.81 -0.85 7.78
N GLN A 100 0.46 -1.16 7.63
CA GLN A 100 0.93 -2.20 6.72
C GLN A 100 1.80 -3.19 7.46
N VAL A 101 1.72 -4.45 7.07
CA VAL A 101 2.58 -5.49 7.60
C VAL A 101 3.39 -6.08 6.45
N ALA A 102 4.70 -6.13 6.63
CA ALA A 102 5.62 -6.78 5.72
C ALA A 102 6.23 -8.00 6.40
N VAL A 103 6.54 -9.02 5.63
CA VAL A 103 7.26 -10.20 6.12
C VAL A 103 8.44 -10.50 5.20
N LYS A 104 9.50 -11.04 5.80
CA LYS A 104 10.70 -11.45 5.09
C LYS A 104 10.68 -12.97 4.97
N ARG A 105 10.61 -13.44 3.73
CA ARG A 105 10.61 -14.87 3.41
C ARG A 105 11.63 -15.12 2.30
N GLY A 106 12.50 -16.10 2.49
CA GLY A 106 13.54 -16.38 1.50
C GLY A 106 14.46 -15.18 1.26
N GLY A 107 14.74 -14.40 2.30
CA GLY A 107 15.60 -13.22 2.22
C GLY A 107 14.95 -12.00 1.57
N ARG A 108 13.64 -12.04 1.32
CA ARG A 108 12.93 -10.98 0.57
C ARG A 108 11.73 -10.47 1.35
N TRP A 109 11.64 -9.14 1.47
CA TRP A 109 10.49 -8.48 2.09
C TRP A 109 9.35 -8.33 1.08
N GLN A 110 8.12 -8.64 1.53
CA GLN A 110 6.89 -8.38 0.79
C GLN A 110 5.80 -7.96 1.76
N PHE A 111 4.85 -7.16 1.29
CA PHE A 111 3.69 -6.82 2.11
C PHE A 111 2.69 -7.96 2.13
N VAL A 112 2.18 -8.29 3.33
CA VAL A 112 1.13 -9.29 3.53
C VAL A 112 -0.20 -8.66 3.92
N SER A 113 -0.20 -7.40 4.37
CA SER A 113 -1.43 -6.75 4.81
C SER A 113 -1.33 -5.25 4.65
N PHE A 114 -2.44 -4.65 4.27
CA PHE A 114 -2.60 -3.20 4.18
C PHE A 114 -3.99 -2.84 4.68
N GLN A 115 -4.07 -1.89 5.60
CA GLN A 115 -5.34 -1.35 6.07
C GLN A 115 -5.30 0.16 6.02
N LEU A 116 -6.28 0.75 5.35
CA LEU A 116 -6.44 2.18 5.20
C LEU A 116 -7.63 2.63 6.03
N THR A 117 -7.40 3.62 6.90
CA THR A 117 -8.46 4.25 7.68
C THR A 117 -8.58 5.69 7.22
N PRO A 118 -9.66 6.07 6.52
CA PRO A 118 -9.85 7.46 6.13
C PRO A 118 -9.94 8.35 7.36
N LYS A 119 -9.29 9.50 7.28
CA LYS A 119 -9.45 10.51 8.32
C LYS A 119 -10.86 11.09 8.23
N ARG A 120 -11.36 11.60 9.34
CA ARG A 120 -12.74 12.06 9.45
C ARG A 120 -13.17 13.00 8.32
N ASP A 121 -12.27 13.89 7.91
CA ASP A 121 -12.53 14.87 6.86
C ASP A 121 -12.63 14.26 5.46
N SER A 122 -12.25 12.98 5.31
CA SER A 122 -12.26 12.25 4.04
C SER A 122 -13.42 11.27 3.93
N LEU A 123 -14.29 11.23 4.93
CA LEU A 123 -15.50 10.43 4.91
C LEU A 123 -16.65 11.23 4.29
#